data_bacf9aa3c36b0f837846c8f5ebe719f2
#
_entry.id   bacf9aa3c36b0f837846c8f5ebe719f2
#
_cell.length_a   1.000
_cell.length_b   1.000
_cell.length_c   1.000
_cell.angle_alpha   90.00
_cell.angle_beta   90.00
_cell.angle_gamma   90.00
#
_symmetry.space_group_name_H-M   'P 1'
#
loop_
_entity.id
_entity.type
_entity.pdbx_description
1 polymer ?
#
loop_
_entity_poly.entity_id
_entity_poly.type
_entity_poly.pdbx_seq_one_letter_code
_entity_poly.pdbx_strand_id
1 'polypeptide(L)'
;MQRQETFEGPFPSHSTTSYLVADCGRREFNDQKIVEMSVSDFVGNWVDFSSKECSSASSCEDSNELLLYLKDWHFVEVCKICEILRIIRRNYDEYPDYIAYTTPLFFRDDWLNLYLDSYNMHMDETSQEKNEVNCSDYRFVYMGSKGTWTPLHADVFRSYSWSANVCGRKKWLLLSPSQSQLVFDRHMKSSVYDIFEDVSETKFPGFNKAIWLECIQEQNEVIFVPSGWYHQVQNMEDTISINHNWFNAHNLSWVWKLLLKDYNEAKGYIEDIRDICDDFEGLCQRNLAINTGMNFPDFFIFIIRFSLANLFQLCSLVKDHKIKVHDPFMAQHTMSNLASIKQVVSDMENFLQELGFCLDVKEVLKKPDFMKLCIAMGVTYRRLRDEHWKHNFDTTEVDCGDFLHSIDDSCGKVYSPNDLVKLINHVATDLGAIFGEVKL
;
A
#
# COMPACT_ATOMS: atom_id res chain seq x y z
N MET A 1 36.50 24.55 -9.66
CA MET A 1 35.45 25.04 -10.58
C MET A 1 34.68 23.80 -11.05
N GLN A 2 33.70 23.35 -10.28
CA GLN A 2 32.73 22.33 -10.70
C GLN A 2 31.45 23.06 -11.04
N ARG A 3 30.90 22.76 -12.21
CA ARG A 3 29.67 23.35 -12.71
C ARG A 3 28.51 22.93 -11.78
N GLN A 4 27.83 23.93 -11.23
CA GLN A 4 26.44 23.78 -10.80
C GLN A 4 25.62 23.47 -12.06
N GLU A 5 25.21 22.22 -12.24
CA GLU A 5 24.14 21.92 -13.15
C GLU A 5 22.83 22.29 -12.43
N THR A 6 22.29 23.43 -12.84
CA THR A 6 20.93 23.83 -12.47
C THR A 6 19.98 22.79 -13.02
N PHE A 7 19.19 22.20 -12.11
CA PHE A 7 18.11 21.28 -12.41
C PHE A 7 16.97 22.07 -13.09
N GLU A 8 17.08 22.31 -14.38
CA GLU A 8 15.99 22.80 -15.21
C GLU A 8 15.31 21.61 -15.91
N GLY A 9 14.49 20.87 -15.15
CA GLY A 9 13.52 19.96 -15.71
C GLY A 9 12.15 20.64 -15.77
N PRO A 10 11.30 20.35 -16.76
CA PRO A 10 9.95 20.89 -16.79
C PRO A 10 9.13 20.22 -15.68
N PHE A 11 9.13 20.80 -14.49
CA PHE A 11 8.09 20.50 -13.53
C PHE A 11 6.76 20.99 -14.10
N PRO A 12 5.75 20.12 -14.22
CA PRO A 12 4.42 20.59 -14.61
C PRO A 12 3.98 21.69 -13.65
N SER A 13 3.14 22.59 -14.12
CA SER A 13 2.63 23.79 -13.45
C SER A 13 1.77 23.53 -12.21
N HIS A 14 2.14 22.58 -11.36
CA HIS A 14 1.51 22.27 -10.06
C HIS A 14 2.10 23.08 -8.89
N SER A 15 2.70 24.24 -9.19
CA SER A 15 3.26 25.14 -8.17
C SER A 15 2.23 25.71 -7.16
N THR A 16 0.94 25.49 -7.42
CA THR A 16 -0.16 26.00 -6.59
C THR A 16 -0.85 24.95 -5.72
N THR A 17 -0.54 23.63 -5.89
CA THR A 17 -1.14 22.58 -5.06
C THR A 17 -0.46 22.59 -3.69
N SER A 18 -1.24 22.74 -2.62
CA SER A 18 -0.77 22.67 -1.24
C SER A 18 -0.67 21.22 -0.77
N TYR A 19 0.35 20.98 0.03
CA TYR A 19 0.62 19.69 0.66
C TYR A 19 0.76 19.85 2.17
N LEU A 20 0.46 18.80 2.91
CA LEU A 20 0.62 18.75 4.36
C LEU A 20 2.08 18.43 4.68
N VAL A 21 2.75 19.38 5.34
CA VAL A 21 4.16 19.28 5.73
C VAL A 21 4.27 19.27 7.24
N ALA A 22 4.99 18.29 7.79
CA ALA A 22 5.19 18.20 9.23
C ALA A 22 6.29 19.18 9.71
N ASP A 23 6.01 19.95 10.76
CA ASP A 23 7.00 20.69 11.51
C ASP A 23 7.50 19.81 12.67
N CYS A 24 8.66 19.23 12.52
CA CYS A 24 9.26 18.31 13.50
C CYS A 24 9.73 19.01 14.79
N GLY A 25 9.87 20.34 14.76
CA GLY A 25 10.26 21.16 15.92
C GLY A 25 9.07 21.55 16.80
N ARG A 26 7.84 21.32 16.35
CA ARG A 26 6.63 21.75 17.06
C ARG A 26 5.62 20.64 17.16
N ARG A 27 4.89 20.62 18.29
CA ARG A 27 3.75 19.72 18.49
C ARG A 27 2.45 20.50 18.52
N GLU A 28 1.42 19.90 17.97
CA GLU A 28 0.04 20.34 18.09
C GLU A 28 -0.81 19.14 18.52
N PHE A 29 -1.49 19.28 19.67
CA PHE A 29 -2.14 18.15 20.34
C PHE A 29 -1.14 17.02 20.68
N ASN A 30 -1.28 15.86 20.04
CA ASN A 30 -0.46 14.68 20.28
C ASN A 30 0.44 14.30 19.09
N ASP A 31 0.59 15.20 18.11
CA ASP A 31 1.35 14.94 16.88
C ASP A 31 2.24 16.13 16.51
N GLN A 32 3.09 15.93 15.50
CA GLN A 32 3.84 17.01 14.87
C GLN A 32 2.85 18.03 14.29
N LYS A 33 3.18 19.32 14.43
CA LYS A 33 2.36 20.37 13.84
C LYS A 33 2.39 20.24 12.32
N ILE A 34 1.22 20.31 11.69
CA ILE A 34 1.09 20.28 10.24
C ILE A 34 0.99 21.72 9.70
N VAL A 35 1.73 21.98 8.66
CA VAL A 35 1.73 23.25 7.91
C VAL A 35 1.35 22.94 6.47
N GLU A 36 0.43 23.69 5.93
CA GLU A 36 0.02 23.57 4.53
C GLU A 36 0.87 24.51 3.66
N MET A 37 1.56 23.96 2.65
CA MET A 37 2.37 24.74 1.72
C MET A 37 2.57 24.05 0.38
N SER A 38 2.96 24.78 -0.65
CA SER A 38 3.35 24.21 -1.93
C SER A 38 4.71 23.50 -1.84
N VAL A 39 4.97 22.53 -2.74
CA VAL A 39 6.30 21.90 -2.83
C VAL A 39 7.38 22.94 -3.12
N SER A 40 7.06 23.96 -3.93
CA SER A 40 8.01 25.05 -4.24
C SER A 40 8.40 25.85 -3.00
N ASP A 41 7.42 26.21 -2.15
CA ASP A 41 7.70 26.93 -0.90
C ASP A 41 8.46 26.05 0.08
N PHE A 42 8.11 24.75 0.16
CA PHE A 42 8.87 23.80 0.96
C PHE A 42 10.33 23.72 0.54
N VAL A 43 10.60 23.56 -0.77
CA VAL A 43 11.97 23.50 -1.29
C VAL A 43 12.72 24.80 -1.04
N GLY A 44 12.07 25.95 -1.21
CA GLY A 44 12.66 27.25 -0.87
C GLY A 44 13.09 27.34 0.59
N ASN A 45 12.19 27.01 1.52
CA ASN A 45 12.49 26.96 2.97
C ASN A 45 13.61 25.96 3.30
N TRP A 46 13.62 24.79 2.67
CA TRP A 46 14.64 23.76 2.90
C TRP A 46 16.03 24.21 2.46
N VAL A 47 16.14 24.81 1.25
CA VAL A 47 17.41 25.36 0.75
C VAL A 47 17.93 26.48 1.65
N ASP A 48 17.06 27.39 2.10
CA ASP A 48 17.41 28.47 3.00
C ASP A 48 17.92 27.96 4.35
N PHE A 49 17.25 26.95 4.92
CA PHE A 49 17.65 26.30 6.17
C PHE A 49 19.03 25.64 6.04
N SER A 50 19.23 24.81 5.02
CA SER A 50 20.51 24.10 4.78
C SER A 50 21.67 25.06 4.52
N SER A 51 21.40 26.21 3.87
CA SER A 51 22.42 27.25 3.60
C SER A 51 22.89 27.95 4.87
N LYS A 52 22.01 28.14 5.85
CA LYS A 52 22.33 28.77 7.15
C LYS A 52 23.14 27.86 8.05
N GLU A 53 22.84 26.56 8.10
CA GLU A 53 23.65 25.59 8.86
C GLU A 53 25.11 25.57 8.40
N CYS A 54 25.36 25.70 7.09
CA CYS A 54 26.72 25.79 6.55
C CYS A 54 27.48 27.06 6.95
N SER A 55 26.78 28.15 7.31
CA SER A 55 27.39 29.44 7.57
C SER A 55 27.55 29.82 9.05
N SER A 56 26.89 29.12 9.97
CA SER A 56 26.86 29.44 11.40
C SER A 56 27.67 28.49 12.26
N ALA A 57 28.95 28.80 12.49
CA ALA A 57 29.79 28.22 13.54
C ALA A 57 29.65 28.96 14.90
N SER A 58 28.55 29.67 15.16
CA SER A 58 28.34 30.41 16.41
C SER A 58 26.88 30.38 16.84
N SER A 59 26.66 29.76 18.02
CA SER A 59 25.50 29.88 18.93
C SER A 59 24.43 30.92 18.57
N CYS A 60 23.23 30.44 18.21
CA CYS A 60 22.00 31.20 18.35
C CYS A 60 20.90 30.28 18.94
N GLU A 61 20.62 30.51 20.21
CA GLU A 61 19.54 29.89 20.99
C GLU A 61 18.21 30.64 20.81
N ASP A 62 17.82 31.12 19.65
CA ASP A 62 16.50 31.77 19.46
C ASP A 62 16.10 31.88 17.99
N SER A 63 16.29 30.86 17.19
CA SER A 63 15.66 30.83 15.87
C SER A 63 14.36 30.03 15.91
N ASN A 64 13.25 30.73 15.75
CA ASN A 64 11.92 30.19 15.54
C ASN A 64 11.81 29.49 14.17
N GLU A 65 12.90 28.81 13.76
CA GLU A 65 13.01 28.18 12.44
C GLU A 65 12.19 26.90 12.39
N LEU A 66 11.47 26.73 11.27
CA LEU A 66 10.62 25.58 11.02
C LEU A 66 11.51 24.39 10.61
N LEU A 67 11.41 23.29 11.31
CA LEU A 67 12.07 22.03 10.95
C LEU A 67 11.09 21.19 10.11
N LEU A 68 11.02 21.47 8.83
CA LEU A 68 10.01 20.96 7.91
C LEU A 68 10.38 19.62 7.31
N TYR A 69 9.41 18.70 7.30
CA TYR A 69 9.49 17.39 6.69
C TYR A 69 8.28 17.15 5.79
N LEU A 70 8.50 17.18 4.48
CA LEU A 70 7.50 16.78 3.50
C LEU A 70 7.42 15.25 3.51
N LYS A 71 6.27 14.74 3.96
CA LYS A 71 5.95 13.31 4.02
C LYS A 71 4.73 13.04 3.16
N ASP A 72 4.57 11.79 2.75
CA ASP A 72 3.37 11.31 2.07
C ASP A 72 3.04 12.10 0.77
N TRP A 73 4.07 12.62 0.10
CA TRP A 73 3.89 13.28 -1.19
C TRP A 73 3.70 12.25 -2.29
N HIS A 74 2.50 12.19 -2.87
CA HIS A 74 2.11 11.31 -3.97
C HIS A 74 2.75 11.77 -5.30
N PHE A 75 4.05 11.58 -5.44
CA PHE A 75 4.79 12.01 -6.63
C PHE A 75 4.39 11.21 -7.88
N VAL A 76 4.05 9.94 -7.73
CA VAL A 76 3.66 9.05 -8.84
C VAL A 76 2.32 9.45 -9.45
N GLU A 77 1.43 10.09 -8.70
CA GLU A 77 0.17 10.60 -9.24
C GLU A 77 0.39 11.61 -10.36
N VAL A 78 1.43 12.41 -10.26
CA VAL A 78 1.87 13.33 -11.31
C VAL A 78 2.41 12.59 -12.53
N CYS A 79 3.01 11.40 -12.33
CA CYS A 79 3.61 10.57 -13.38
C CYS A 79 2.68 9.46 -13.90
N LYS A 80 1.54 9.19 -13.24
CA LYS A 80 0.58 8.11 -13.63
C LYS A 80 0.07 8.22 -15.07
N ILE A 81 -0.01 9.42 -15.60
CA ILE A 81 -0.39 9.64 -17.01
C ILE A 81 0.55 8.90 -17.95
N CYS A 82 1.84 8.72 -17.59
CA CYS A 82 2.84 8.13 -18.47
C CYS A 82 2.80 6.58 -18.52
N GLU A 83 2.63 5.89 -17.39
CA GLU A 83 2.78 4.42 -17.38
C GLU A 83 1.50 3.67 -17.82
N ILE A 84 0.33 4.09 -17.37
CA ILE A 84 -0.95 3.50 -17.77
C ILE A 84 -1.29 3.87 -19.22
N LEU A 85 -1.01 5.11 -19.64
CA LEU A 85 -1.19 5.53 -21.03
C LEU A 85 -0.21 4.84 -21.97
N ARG A 86 0.98 4.44 -21.51
CA ARG A 86 1.96 3.66 -22.27
C ARG A 86 1.47 2.23 -22.54
N ILE A 87 0.73 1.63 -21.63
CA ILE A 87 0.12 0.30 -21.81
C ILE A 87 -1.11 0.38 -22.73
N ILE A 88 -1.89 1.46 -22.67
CA ILE A 88 -3.18 1.60 -23.37
C ILE A 88 -3.05 2.33 -24.71
N ARG A 89 -2.07 3.21 -24.93
CA ARG A 89 -1.94 4.03 -26.14
C ARG A 89 -0.70 3.69 -26.95
N ARG A 90 -0.91 3.01 -28.07
CA ARG A 90 0.11 2.70 -29.09
C ARG A 90 0.60 3.90 -29.93
N ASN A 91 0.07 5.10 -29.77
CA ASN A 91 0.30 6.22 -30.70
C ASN A 91 0.41 7.59 -30.00
N TYR A 92 1.40 7.81 -29.10
CA TYR A 92 1.76 9.16 -28.70
C TYR A 92 3.28 9.31 -28.55
N ASP A 93 3.89 9.83 -29.62
CA ASP A 93 5.33 10.13 -29.73
C ASP A 93 5.73 11.50 -29.11
N GLU A 94 4.86 12.17 -28.35
CA GLU A 94 5.07 13.57 -28.00
C GLU A 94 5.53 13.88 -26.55
N TYR A 95 5.65 12.88 -25.67
CA TYR A 95 6.23 13.12 -24.34
C TYR A 95 7.40 12.17 -24.10
N PRO A 96 8.58 12.71 -23.72
CA PRO A 96 9.71 11.86 -23.37
C PRO A 96 9.32 10.94 -22.22
N ASP A 97 9.75 9.69 -22.32
CA ASP A 97 9.56 8.62 -21.32
C ASP A 97 10.30 8.96 -20.00
N TYR A 98 9.82 9.95 -19.26
CA TYR A 98 10.40 10.29 -17.97
C TYR A 98 9.84 9.36 -16.90
N ILE A 99 10.59 8.32 -16.61
CA ILE A 99 10.37 7.45 -15.46
C ILE A 99 11.30 7.94 -14.35
N ALA A 100 10.76 8.53 -13.31
CA ALA A 100 11.54 9.05 -12.20
C ALA A 100 12.32 7.94 -11.46
N TYR A 101 11.70 6.76 -11.33
CA TYR A 101 12.30 5.56 -10.72
C TYR A 101 11.56 4.30 -11.17
N THR A 102 12.15 3.15 -10.93
CA THR A 102 11.53 1.84 -11.13
C THR A 102 11.45 1.09 -9.81
N THR A 103 10.29 0.48 -9.53
CA THR A 103 10.15 -0.37 -8.35
C THR A 103 11.13 -1.55 -8.43
N PRO A 104 11.96 -1.79 -7.39
CA PRO A 104 12.86 -2.94 -7.36
C PRO A 104 12.11 -4.26 -7.54
N LEU A 105 12.74 -5.22 -8.21
CA LEU A 105 12.12 -6.49 -8.60
C LEU A 105 11.39 -7.19 -7.44
N PHE A 106 12.02 -7.24 -6.26
CA PHE A 106 11.50 -7.93 -5.08
C PHE A 106 10.20 -7.32 -4.51
N PHE A 107 9.83 -6.09 -4.90
CA PHE A 107 8.68 -5.36 -4.38
C PHE A 107 7.59 -5.12 -5.43
N ARG A 108 7.71 -5.76 -6.60
CA ARG A 108 6.77 -5.55 -7.73
C ARG A 108 5.43 -6.27 -7.55
N ASP A 109 5.37 -7.35 -6.76
CA ASP A 109 4.10 -8.04 -6.48
C ASP A 109 3.27 -7.27 -5.45
N ASP A 110 2.90 -6.06 -5.82
CA ASP A 110 2.21 -5.06 -5.02
C ASP A 110 0.73 -5.01 -5.39
N TRP A 111 -0.06 -5.80 -4.70
CA TRP A 111 -1.51 -5.90 -4.95
C TRP A 111 -2.26 -4.63 -4.55
N LEU A 112 -1.80 -3.93 -3.50
CA LEU A 112 -2.46 -2.71 -3.03
C LEU A 112 -2.45 -1.64 -4.11
N ASN A 113 -1.26 -1.30 -4.62
CA ASN A 113 -1.14 -0.26 -5.63
C ASN A 113 -1.64 -0.72 -7.01
N LEU A 114 -1.49 -2.01 -7.39
CA LEU A 114 -2.12 -2.55 -8.59
C LEU A 114 -3.65 -2.42 -8.57
N TYR A 115 -4.26 -2.62 -7.40
CA TYR A 115 -5.70 -2.44 -7.22
C TYR A 115 -6.11 -1.00 -7.41
N LEU A 116 -5.43 -0.07 -6.75
CA LEU A 116 -5.72 1.36 -6.84
C LEU A 116 -5.49 1.91 -8.26
N ASP A 117 -4.48 1.40 -8.97
CA ASP A 117 -4.22 1.76 -10.36
C ASP A 117 -5.29 1.22 -11.33
N SER A 118 -5.90 0.07 -11.01
CA SER A 118 -6.89 -0.58 -11.88
C SER A 118 -8.30 -0.10 -11.63
N TYR A 119 -8.65 0.03 -10.35
CA TYR A 119 -9.94 0.51 -9.89
C TYR A 119 -9.75 1.92 -9.34
N ASN A 120 -10.21 2.92 -10.06
CA ASN A 120 -10.33 4.27 -9.50
C ASN A 120 -11.35 4.21 -8.37
N MET A 121 -10.90 3.88 -7.13
CA MET A 121 -11.77 3.69 -5.97
C MET A 121 -12.67 4.91 -5.65
N HIS A 122 -12.48 6.02 -6.36
CA HIS A 122 -13.10 7.31 -6.10
C HIS A 122 -13.99 7.85 -7.23
N MET A 123 -14.20 7.08 -8.31
CA MET A 123 -14.98 7.52 -9.47
C MET A 123 -16.19 6.61 -9.74
N ASP A 124 -16.84 6.10 -8.71
CA ASP A 124 -18.18 5.57 -8.90
C ASP A 124 -19.15 6.76 -8.85
N GLU A 125 -19.48 7.32 -10.02
CA GLU A 125 -20.40 8.44 -10.19
C GLU A 125 -21.82 8.12 -9.66
N THR A 126 -22.07 6.87 -9.27
CA THR A 126 -23.36 6.41 -8.76
C THR A 126 -23.45 6.42 -7.25
N SER A 127 -22.35 6.49 -6.51
CA SER A 127 -22.37 6.63 -5.05
C SER A 127 -22.40 8.12 -4.68
N GLN A 128 -23.56 8.63 -4.27
CA GLN A 128 -23.70 9.97 -3.70
C GLN A 128 -22.99 10.17 -2.35
N GLU A 129 -22.35 9.13 -1.82
CA GLU A 129 -21.52 9.19 -0.63
C GLU A 129 -20.04 9.34 -1.07
N LYS A 130 -19.56 10.58 -1.05
CA LYS A 130 -18.14 10.89 -1.12
C LYS A 130 -17.49 10.29 0.13
N ASN A 131 -16.86 9.13 0.01
CA ASN A 131 -15.94 8.66 1.03
C ASN A 131 -14.77 9.65 1.09
N GLU A 132 -14.61 10.33 2.22
CA GLU A 132 -13.62 11.39 2.43
C GLU A 132 -12.16 10.86 2.44
N VAL A 133 -11.94 9.56 2.38
CA VAL A 133 -10.61 8.95 2.35
C VAL A 133 -10.18 8.75 0.90
N ASN A 134 -9.62 9.80 0.33
CA ASN A 134 -9.24 9.87 -1.09
C ASN A 134 -7.73 9.58 -1.25
N CYS A 135 -7.29 8.33 -1.01
CA CYS A 135 -5.91 7.94 -1.26
C CYS A 135 -5.77 7.32 -2.65
N SER A 136 -5.04 7.99 -3.55
CA SER A 136 -4.85 7.56 -4.93
C SER A 136 -3.88 6.38 -5.07
N ASP A 137 -2.90 6.29 -4.17
CA ASP A 137 -1.92 5.21 -4.06
C ASP A 137 -1.16 5.28 -2.72
N TYR A 138 -0.29 4.31 -2.47
CA TYR A 138 0.58 4.26 -1.30
C TYR A 138 2.06 4.31 -1.73
N ARG A 139 2.39 5.29 -2.58
CA ARG A 139 3.72 5.56 -3.13
C ARG A 139 4.07 7.00 -2.84
N PHE A 140 5.12 7.21 -2.07
CA PHE A 140 5.44 8.51 -1.50
C PHE A 140 6.87 8.92 -1.78
N VAL A 141 7.09 10.24 -1.90
CA VAL A 141 8.40 10.86 -1.78
C VAL A 141 8.45 11.60 -0.45
N TYR A 142 9.53 11.38 0.28
CA TYR A 142 9.83 12.07 1.54
C TYR A 142 11.06 12.96 1.34
N MET A 143 10.95 14.21 1.77
CA MET A 143 12.03 15.20 1.68
C MET A 143 12.16 15.97 2.99
N GLY A 144 13.35 16.02 3.56
CA GLY A 144 13.56 16.73 4.81
C GLY A 144 15.02 17.01 5.12
N SER A 145 15.25 18.09 5.86
CA SER A 145 16.56 18.46 6.35
C SER A 145 17.04 17.54 7.47
N LYS A 146 18.31 17.62 7.77
CA LYS A 146 18.92 16.99 8.92
C LYS A 146 18.12 17.30 10.19
N GLY A 147 17.91 16.27 11.02
CA GLY A 147 17.16 16.36 12.29
C GLY A 147 15.66 16.14 12.15
N THR A 148 15.08 16.13 10.95
CA THR A 148 13.67 15.76 10.76
C THR A 148 13.46 14.26 11.04
N TRP A 149 12.24 13.89 11.48
CA TRP A 149 11.97 12.54 11.95
C TRP A 149 10.48 12.17 11.82
N THR A 150 10.20 10.87 11.85
CA THR A 150 8.83 10.33 11.94
C THR A 150 8.55 9.79 13.34
N PRO A 151 7.33 10.00 13.91
CA PRO A 151 6.94 9.36 15.16
C PRO A 151 7.03 7.82 15.09
N LEU A 152 7.09 7.17 16.26
CA LEU A 152 7.01 5.72 16.32
C LEU A 152 5.66 5.22 15.81
N HIS A 153 5.69 4.43 14.74
CA HIS A 153 4.49 3.91 14.10
C HIS A 153 4.73 2.52 13.50
N ALA A 154 3.69 1.86 13.13
CA ALA A 154 3.72 0.76 12.18
C ALA A 154 2.92 1.17 10.95
N ASP A 155 3.33 0.69 9.79
CA ASP A 155 2.77 1.06 8.49
C ASP A 155 1.26 0.85 8.38
N VAL A 156 0.62 1.65 7.54
CA VAL A 156 -0.81 1.55 7.20
C VAL A 156 -1.16 0.12 6.78
N PHE A 157 -2.35 -0.35 7.11
CA PHE A 157 -2.79 -1.74 6.89
C PHE A 157 -1.87 -2.82 7.49
N ARG A 158 -0.90 -2.48 8.32
CA ARG A 158 0.20 -3.40 8.67
C ARG A 158 0.86 -4.00 7.42
N SER A 159 0.93 -3.22 6.37
CA SER A 159 1.53 -3.58 5.09
C SER A 159 3.03 -3.87 5.23
N TYR A 160 3.62 -4.41 4.19
CA TYR A 160 5.04 -4.25 3.95
C TYR A 160 5.31 -2.80 3.55
N SER A 161 6.52 -2.31 3.84
CA SER A 161 7.03 -1.13 3.17
C SER A 161 8.48 -1.31 2.72
N TRP A 162 8.88 -0.51 1.75
CA TRP A 162 10.27 -0.33 1.42
C TRP A 162 10.56 1.16 1.29
N SER A 163 11.80 1.54 1.64
CA SER A 163 12.30 2.90 1.53
C SER A 163 13.62 2.90 0.80
N ALA A 164 13.69 3.56 -0.35
CA ALA A 164 14.92 3.79 -1.10
C ALA A 164 15.47 5.19 -0.79
N ASN A 165 16.65 5.26 -0.19
CA ASN A 165 17.29 6.52 0.14
C ASN A 165 18.06 7.06 -1.06
N VAL A 166 17.56 8.14 -1.66
CA VAL A 166 18.16 8.77 -2.85
C VAL A 166 19.40 9.60 -2.49
N CYS A 167 19.35 10.31 -1.37
CA CYS A 167 20.49 11.07 -0.84
C CYS A 167 20.43 11.20 0.68
N GLY A 168 21.59 11.53 1.28
CA GLY A 168 21.76 11.67 2.72
C GLY A 168 21.75 10.33 3.46
N ARG A 169 21.60 10.37 4.79
CA ARG A 169 21.58 9.21 5.68
C ARG A 169 20.41 9.25 6.62
N LYS A 170 19.85 8.08 6.90
CA LYS A 170 18.74 7.90 7.84
C LYS A 170 19.11 6.92 8.94
N LYS A 171 18.68 7.19 10.16
CA LYS A 171 18.74 6.27 11.28
C LYS A 171 17.35 5.66 11.48
N TRP A 172 17.30 4.33 11.46
CA TRP A 172 16.09 3.54 11.71
C TRP A 172 16.20 2.84 13.04
N LEU A 173 15.14 2.89 13.82
CA LEU A 173 14.96 2.09 15.02
C LEU A 173 13.71 1.25 14.83
N LEU A 174 13.89 -0.08 14.81
CA LEU A 174 12.83 -1.03 14.50
C LEU A 174 12.56 -1.93 15.70
N LEU A 175 11.28 -2.20 15.94
CA LEU A 175 10.80 -3.08 17.01
C LEU A 175 9.96 -4.21 16.41
N SER A 176 10.31 -5.45 16.75
CA SER A 176 9.57 -6.60 16.23
C SER A 176 8.11 -6.63 16.74
N PRO A 177 7.17 -7.20 15.95
CA PRO A 177 5.77 -7.31 16.37
C PRO A 177 5.56 -8.06 17.69
N SER A 178 6.45 -9.01 18.02
CA SER A 178 6.40 -9.75 19.27
C SER A 178 6.66 -8.90 20.51
N GLN A 179 7.19 -7.71 20.34
CA GLN A 179 7.50 -6.76 21.39
C GLN A 179 6.62 -5.50 21.35
N SER A 180 5.67 -5.40 20.43
CA SER A 180 4.86 -4.20 20.22
C SER A 180 4.15 -3.74 21.51
N GLN A 181 3.70 -4.68 22.35
CA GLN A 181 3.05 -4.36 23.64
C GLN A 181 3.95 -3.58 24.61
N LEU A 182 5.28 -3.62 24.44
CA LEU A 182 6.22 -2.94 25.32
C LEU A 182 6.25 -1.42 25.11
N VAL A 183 5.82 -0.96 23.94
CA VAL A 183 5.77 0.47 23.59
C VAL A 183 4.37 1.07 23.72
N PHE A 184 3.40 0.30 24.21
CA PHE A 184 2.04 0.78 24.48
C PHE A 184 1.80 1.08 25.94
N ASP A 185 0.81 1.94 26.19
CA ASP A 185 0.29 2.21 27.52
C ASP A 185 -0.39 0.95 28.11
N ARG A 186 -0.73 0.99 29.39
CA ARG A 186 -1.36 -0.13 30.10
C ARG A 186 -2.69 -0.59 29.50
N HIS A 187 -3.34 0.26 28.73
CA HIS A 187 -4.64 0.01 28.10
C HIS A 187 -4.52 -0.37 26.63
N MET A 188 -3.30 -0.46 26.10
CA MET A 188 -3.00 -0.73 24.70
C MET A 188 -3.63 0.28 23.71
N LYS A 189 -3.92 1.51 24.18
CA LYS A 189 -4.59 2.54 23.37
C LYS A 189 -3.60 3.50 22.69
N SER A 190 -2.49 3.82 23.34
CA SER A 190 -1.52 4.78 22.83
C SER A 190 -0.13 4.18 22.86
N SER A 191 0.60 4.28 21.77
CA SER A 191 2.03 3.96 21.71
C SER A 191 2.88 5.14 22.16
N VAL A 192 4.14 4.87 22.50
CA VAL A 192 5.17 5.91 22.64
C VAL A 192 5.21 6.68 21.31
N TYR A 193 5.28 8.00 21.39
CA TYR A 193 5.30 8.88 20.24
C TYR A 193 6.73 9.09 19.70
N ASP A 194 7.64 9.45 20.60
CA ASP A 194 9.05 9.65 20.32
C ASP A 194 9.90 8.83 21.28
N ILE A 195 10.68 7.91 20.75
CA ILE A 195 11.52 7.01 21.55
C ILE A 195 12.82 7.68 22.05
N PHE A 196 13.14 8.86 21.55
CA PHE A 196 14.31 9.64 21.97
C PHE A 196 14.00 10.63 23.12
N GLU A 197 12.71 10.84 23.42
CA GLU A 197 12.32 11.62 24.57
C GLU A 197 12.36 10.81 25.88
N ASP A 198 12.23 11.51 26.99
CA ASP A 198 12.09 10.87 28.31
C ASP A 198 10.72 10.18 28.41
N VAL A 199 10.72 8.87 28.17
CA VAL A 199 9.50 8.07 28.16
C VAL A 199 9.08 7.71 29.59
N SER A 200 7.91 8.19 29.99
CA SER A 200 7.34 7.92 31.30
C SER A 200 7.09 6.43 31.55
N GLU A 201 7.83 5.82 32.48
CA GLU A 201 7.64 4.42 32.89
C GLU A 201 6.24 4.17 33.49
N THR A 202 5.63 5.20 34.10
CA THR A 202 4.26 5.08 34.62
C THR A 202 3.24 4.91 33.53
N LYS A 203 3.41 5.57 32.40
CA LYS A 203 2.53 5.50 31.24
C LYS A 203 2.87 4.29 30.37
N PHE A 204 4.16 4.00 30.15
CA PHE A 204 4.66 2.95 29.27
C PHE A 204 5.57 1.96 30.04
N PRO A 205 5.01 1.09 30.88
CA PRO A 205 5.79 0.31 31.87
C PRO A 205 6.68 -0.77 31.24
N GLY A 206 6.52 -1.05 29.97
CA GLY A 206 7.32 -2.03 29.21
C GLY A 206 8.48 -1.43 28.45
N PHE A 207 8.52 -0.12 28.24
CA PHE A 207 9.39 0.54 27.28
C PHE A 207 10.88 0.21 27.45
N ASN A 208 11.38 0.26 28.68
CA ASN A 208 12.79 -0.02 28.98
C ASN A 208 13.21 -1.48 28.75
N LYS A 209 12.25 -2.39 28.47
CA LYS A 209 12.51 -3.80 28.14
C LYS A 209 12.53 -4.03 26.63
N ALA A 210 12.17 -3.04 25.82
CA ALA A 210 12.14 -3.16 24.38
C ALA A 210 13.56 -3.30 23.80
N ILE A 211 13.75 -4.27 22.94
CA ILE A 211 15.02 -4.52 22.24
C ILE A 211 14.88 -3.98 20.82
N TRP A 212 15.60 -2.89 20.57
CA TRP A 212 15.57 -2.19 19.29
C TRP A 212 16.61 -2.73 18.32
N LEU A 213 16.24 -2.91 17.06
CA LEU A 213 17.19 -3.04 15.97
C LEU A 213 17.48 -1.64 15.43
N GLU A 214 18.76 -1.26 15.48
CA GLU A 214 19.24 -0.02 14.89
C GLU A 214 19.87 -0.28 13.53
N CYS A 215 19.52 0.54 12.53
CA CYS A 215 20.09 0.48 11.20
C CYS A 215 20.36 1.90 10.70
N ILE A 216 21.54 2.12 10.14
CA ILE A 216 21.85 3.33 9.36
C ILE A 216 21.66 2.96 7.90
N GLN A 217 20.80 3.71 7.23
CA GLN A 217 20.57 3.60 5.79
C GLN A 217 21.37 4.68 5.08
N GLU A 218 22.32 4.26 4.28
CA GLU A 218 23.16 5.14 3.48
C GLU A 218 22.47 5.54 2.16
N GLN A 219 23.05 6.48 1.44
CA GLN A 219 22.62 6.84 0.09
C GLN A 219 22.62 5.61 -0.84
N ASN A 220 21.63 5.49 -1.70
CA ASN A 220 21.43 4.39 -2.65
C ASN A 220 21.12 3.01 -2.00
N GLU A 221 20.82 2.97 -0.72
CA GLU A 221 20.35 1.76 -0.05
C GLU A 221 18.83 1.70 -0.03
N VAL A 222 18.31 0.47 -0.01
CA VAL A 222 16.88 0.19 0.16
C VAL A 222 16.70 -0.62 1.42
N ILE A 223 15.83 -0.15 2.31
CA ILE A 223 15.41 -0.89 3.50
C ILE A 223 14.02 -1.49 3.27
N PHE A 224 13.82 -2.71 3.73
CA PHE A 224 12.52 -3.39 3.75
C PHE A 224 12.01 -3.48 5.17
N VAL A 225 10.77 -3.07 5.40
CA VAL A 225 10.08 -3.17 6.69
C VAL A 225 8.99 -4.23 6.57
N PRO A 226 9.08 -5.34 7.33
CA PRO A 226 8.06 -6.37 7.33
C PRO A 226 6.76 -5.89 8.01
N SER A 227 5.65 -6.60 7.72
CA SER A 227 4.34 -6.32 8.31
C SER A 227 4.36 -6.25 9.83
N GLY A 228 3.75 -5.20 10.36
CA GLY A 228 3.55 -5.02 11.80
C GLY A 228 4.78 -4.60 12.60
N TRP A 229 5.93 -4.39 11.97
CA TRP A 229 7.10 -3.85 12.63
C TRP A 229 6.88 -2.36 12.97
N TYR A 230 7.05 -2.01 14.24
CA TYR A 230 7.08 -0.61 14.66
C TYR A 230 8.44 -0.01 14.35
N HIS A 231 8.44 1.23 13.90
CA HIS A 231 9.69 1.92 13.61
C HIS A 231 9.58 3.43 13.79
N GLN A 232 10.71 4.03 14.12
CA GLN A 232 10.93 5.46 14.12
C GLN A 232 12.15 5.76 13.27
N VAL A 233 12.07 6.81 12.46
CA VAL A 233 13.13 7.19 11.50
C VAL A 233 13.55 8.61 11.75
N GLN A 234 14.87 8.86 11.74
CA GLN A 234 15.46 10.17 11.85
C GLN A 234 16.40 10.44 10.68
N ASN A 235 16.29 11.60 10.07
CA ASN A 235 17.20 12.07 9.04
C ASN A 235 18.48 12.59 9.70
N MET A 236 19.61 11.94 9.44
CA MET A 236 20.91 12.32 9.96
C MET A 236 21.58 13.40 9.12
N GLU A 237 21.13 13.55 7.90
CA GLU A 237 21.55 14.53 6.88
C GLU A 237 20.30 14.98 6.12
N ASP A 238 20.46 15.94 5.21
CA ASP A 238 19.41 16.27 4.25
C ASP A 238 19.09 15.06 3.38
N THR A 239 17.83 14.64 3.33
CA THR A 239 17.43 13.39 2.69
C THR A 239 16.28 13.56 1.71
N ILE A 240 16.35 12.77 0.65
CA ILE A 240 15.25 12.47 -0.24
C ILE A 240 15.10 10.95 -0.28
N SER A 241 13.90 10.42 -0.06
CA SER A 241 13.64 9.01 -0.18
C SER A 241 12.31 8.71 -0.85
N ILE A 242 12.24 7.55 -1.50
CA ILE A 242 11.04 7.00 -2.13
C ILE A 242 10.55 5.87 -1.25
N ASN A 243 9.27 5.90 -0.88
CA ASN A 243 8.68 4.94 0.05
C ASN A 243 7.40 4.38 -0.53
N HIS A 244 7.24 3.07 -0.49
CA HIS A 244 5.99 2.41 -0.86
C HIS A 244 5.49 1.56 0.29
N ASN A 245 4.20 1.65 0.56
CA ASN A 245 3.48 0.68 1.35
C ASN A 245 2.75 -0.27 0.40
N TRP A 246 2.82 -1.58 0.68
CA TRP A 246 2.28 -2.59 -0.21
C TRP A 246 1.92 -3.88 0.53
N PHE A 247 1.03 -4.64 -0.06
CA PHE A 247 0.73 -5.99 0.40
C PHE A 247 0.36 -6.90 -0.78
N ASN A 248 0.50 -8.20 -0.55
CA ASN A 248 0.13 -9.25 -1.47
C ASN A 248 -0.44 -10.46 -0.71
N ALA A 249 -0.60 -11.60 -1.36
CA ALA A 249 -1.13 -12.81 -0.75
C ALA A 249 -0.45 -13.20 0.57
N HIS A 250 0.86 -12.95 0.71
CA HIS A 250 1.66 -13.46 1.82
C HIS A 250 1.47 -12.68 3.13
N ASN A 251 1.00 -11.45 3.07
CA ASN A 251 0.73 -10.64 4.27
C ASN A 251 -0.72 -10.18 4.44
N LEU A 252 -1.66 -10.68 3.64
CA LEU A 252 -3.11 -10.40 3.81
C LEU A 252 -3.62 -10.71 5.20
N SER A 253 -3.06 -11.72 5.88
CA SER A 253 -3.46 -12.06 7.25
C SER A 253 -3.14 -10.95 8.26
N TRP A 254 -2.13 -10.12 8.01
CA TRP A 254 -1.83 -8.95 8.84
C TRP A 254 -2.87 -7.85 8.63
N VAL A 255 -3.26 -7.62 7.37
CA VAL A 255 -4.32 -6.65 7.02
C VAL A 255 -5.63 -7.07 7.69
N TRP A 256 -6.02 -8.34 7.55
CA TRP A 256 -7.25 -8.86 8.17
C TRP A 256 -7.25 -8.72 9.70
N LYS A 257 -6.15 -9.07 10.37
CA LYS A 257 -6.03 -8.92 11.83
C LYS A 257 -6.12 -7.47 12.29
N LEU A 258 -5.58 -6.54 11.51
CA LEU A 258 -5.72 -5.11 11.79
C LEU A 258 -7.18 -4.68 11.65
N LEU A 259 -7.82 -4.98 10.53
CA LEU A 259 -9.22 -4.64 10.28
C LEU A 259 -10.12 -5.19 11.39
N LEU A 260 -9.89 -6.43 11.83
CA LEU A 260 -10.64 -7.04 12.93
C LEU A 260 -10.42 -6.32 14.26
N LYS A 261 -9.19 -5.94 14.56
CA LYS A 261 -8.85 -5.18 15.77
C LYS A 261 -9.54 -3.81 15.75
N ASP A 262 -9.38 -3.06 14.67
CA ASP A 262 -9.90 -1.70 14.53
C ASP A 262 -11.44 -1.69 14.49
N TYR A 263 -12.07 -2.71 13.88
CA TYR A 263 -13.52 -2.92 13.97
C TYR A 263 -14.01 -3.11 15.41
N ASN A 264 -13.34 -3.97 16.19
CA ASN A 264 -13.72 -4.18 17.57
C ASN A 264 -13.54 -2.93 18.45
N GLU A 265 -12.51 -2.14 18.16
CA GLU A 265 -12.30 -0.84 18.82
C GLU A 265 -13.39 0.16 18.41
N ALA A 266 -13.68 0.32 17.12
CA ALA A 266 -14.73 1.20 16.62
C ALA A 266 -16.10 0.83 17.20
N LYS A 267 -16.42 -0.47 17.22
CA LYS A 267 -17.65 -1.01 17.81
C LYS A 267 -17.74 -0.68 19.30
N GLY A 268 -16.65 -0.86 20.05
CA GLY A 268 -16.61 -0.56 21.48
C GLY A 268 -16.80 0.94 21.81
N TYR A 269 -16.40 1.84 20.91
CA TYR A 269 -16.59 3.29 21.11
C TYR A 269 -18.03 3.76 20.95
N ILE A 270 -18.88 3.03 20.23
CA ILE A 270 -20.26 3.38 19.94
C ILE A 270 -21.28 2.38 20.51
N GLU A 271 -20.82 1.49 21.40
CA GLU A 271 -21.68 0.41 21.96
C GLU A 271 -22.88 0.96 22.73
N ASP A 272 -22.75 2.14 23.33
CA ASP A 272 -23.80 2.82 24.11
C ASP A 272 -24.99 3.29 23.27
N ILE A 273 -24.83 3.42 21.96
CA ILE A 273 -25.92 3.80 21.06
C ILE A 273 -26.51 2.62 20.30
N ARG A 274 -26.07 1.37 20.55
CA ARG A 274 -26.52 0.18 19.84
C ARG A 274 -28.03 0.05 19.79
N ASP A 275 -28.71 0.25 20.91
CA ASP A 275 -30.17 0.03 21.05
C ASP A 275 -31.02 1.11 20.40
N ILE A 276 -30.40 2.24 20.02
CA ILE A 276 -31.09 3.39 19.41
C ILE A 276 -30.64 3.66 17.96
N CYS A 277 -29.70 2.88 17.44
CA CYS A 277 -29.19 3.01 16.08
C CYS A 277 -29.80 1.92 15.18
N ASP A 278 -30.60 2.32 14.19
CA ASP A 278 -31.26 1.37 13.26
C ASP A 278 -30.26 0.60 12.39
N ASP A 279 -29.08 1.18 12.08
CA ASP A 279 -28.02 0.58 11.27
C ASP A 279 -26.69 0.60 12.01
N PHE A 280 -26.65 -0.05 13.18
CA PHE A 280 -25.46 -0.07 14.03
C PHE A 280 -24.26 -0.73 13.35
N GLU A 281 -24.47 -1.86 12.65
CA GLU A 281 -23.39 -2.57 11.96
C GLU A 281 -22.84 -1.72 10.78
N GLY A 282 -23.71 -1.10 9.98
CA GLY A 282 -23.29 -0.20 8.93
C GLY A 282 -22.49 1.00 9.46
N LEU A 283 -22.86 1.53 10.64
CA LEU A 283 -22.07 2.57 11.31
C LEU A 283 -20.69 2.08 11.74
N CYS A 284 -20.58 0.84 12.27
CA CYS A 284 -19.30 0.23 12.60
C CYS A 284 -18.41 0.10 11.35
N GLN A 285 -18.98 -0.35 10.22
CA GLN A 285 -18.25 -0.51 8.96
C GLN A 285 -17.80 0.84 8.38
N ARG A 286 -18.63 1.90 8.47
CA ARG A 286 -18.24 3.27 8.07
C ARG A 286 -17.09 3.81 8.94
N ASN A 287 -17.18 3.63 10.25
CA ASN A 287 -16.11 4.05 11.16
C ASN A 287 -14.80 3.28 10.88
N LEU A 288 -14.89 1.97 10.60
CA LEU A 288 -13.74 1.18 10.20
C LEU A 288 -13.11 1.71 8.90
N ALA A 289 -13.91 2.01 7.88
CA ALA A 289 -13.42 2.56 6.61
C ALA A 289 -12.70 3.90 6.81
N ILE A 290 -13.25 4.79 7.64
CA ILE A 290 -12.64 6.09 7.95
C ILE A 290 -11.31 5.92 8.68
N ASN A 291 -11.24 5.02 9.67
CA ASN A 291 -10.07 4.86 10.53
C ASN A 291 -8.94 4.09 9.85
N THR A 292 -9.28 3.12 9.00
CA THR A 292 -8.31 2.15 8.44
C THR A 292 -8.15 2.31 6.92
N GLY A 293 -9.07 3.04 6.25
CA GLY A 293 -9.09 3.19 4.79
C GLY A 293 -9.84 2.06 4.06
N MET A 294 -10.37 1.06 4.78
CA MET A 294 -11.08 -0.09 4.21
C MET A 294 -11.96 -0.74 5.27
N ASN A 295 -13.17 -1.19 4.89
CA ASN A 295 -14.06 -2.00 5.72
C ASN A 295 -14.04 -3.48 5.33
N PHE A 296 -14.83 -4.32 5.99
CA PHE A 296 -14.89 -5.77 5.69
C PHE A 296 -15.42 -6.06 4.28
N PRO A 297 -16.53 -5.47 3.82
CA PRO A 297 -16.97 -5.63 2.44
C PRO A 297 -15.91 -5.23 1.40
N ASP A 298 -15.26 -4.09 1.55
CA ASP A 298 -14.24 -3.61 0.62
C ASP A 298 -13.05 -4.56 0.56
N PHE A 299 -12.57 -5.02 1.73
CA PHE A 299 -11.49 -6.00 1.81
C PHE A 299 -11.87 -7.33 1.17
N PHE A 300 -13.12 -7.78 1.37
CA PHE A 300 -13.59 -9.01 0.75
C PHE A 300 -13.73 -8.90 -0.77
N ILE A 301 -14.23 -7.77 -1.27
CA ILE A 301 -14.26 -7.47 -2.71
C ILE A 301 -12.85 -7.47 -3.29
N PHE A 302 -11.89 -6.84 -2.60
CA PHE A 302 -10.48 -6.88 -2.97
C PHE A 302 -9.98 -8.32 -3.10
N ILE A 303 -10.22 -9.15 -2.09
CA ILE A 303 -9.82 -10.57 -2.09
C ILE A 303 -10.49 -11.35 -3.23
N ILE A 304 -11.78 -11.15 -3.50
CA ILE A 304 -12.49 -11.79 -4.61
C ILE A 304 -11.82 -11.43 -5.94
N ARG A 305 -11.55 -10.14 -6.18
CA ARG A 305 -10.95 -9.66 -7.42
C ARG A 305 -9.57 -10.28 -7.65
N PHE A 306 -8.72 -10.34 -6.63
CA PHE A 306 -7.42 -10.99 -6.75
C PHE A 306 -7.50 -12.51 -6.86
N SER A 307 -8.49 -13.16 -6.24
CA SER A 307 -8.76 -14.58 -6.45
C SER A 307 -9.08 -14.87 -7.90
N LEU A 308 -10.03 -14.12 -8.47
CA LEU A 308 -10.44 -14.25 -9.87
C LEU A 308 -9.29 -13.94 -10.83
N ALA A 309 -8.50 -12.91 -10.54
CA ALA A 309 -7.34 -12.56 -11.39
C ALA A 309 -6.25 -13.64 -11.35
N ASN A 310 -5.98 -14.25 -10.18
CA ASN A 310 -5.07 -15.39 -10.09
C ASN A 310 -5.61 -16.63 -10.82
N LEU A 311 -6.90 -16.94 -10.69
CA LEU A 311 -7.54 -18.01 -11.45
C LEU A 311 -7.47 -17.76 -12.96
N PHE A 312 -7.68 -16.52 -13.38
CA PHE A 312 -7.53 -16.12 -14.78
C PHE A 312 -6.10 -16.34 -15.29
N GLN A 313 -5.07 -16.00 -14.51
CA GLN A 313 -3.67 -16.28 -14.89
C GLN A 313 -3.43 -17.78 -15.04
N LEU A 314 -3.95 -18.63 -14.15
CA LEU A 314 -3.86 -20.09 -14.28
C LEU A 314 -4.54 -20.60 -15.55
N CYS A 315 -5.75 -20.14 -15.85
CA CYS A 315 -6.46 -20.52 -17.07
C CYS A 315 -5.68 -20.13 -18.34
N SER A 316 -5.05 -18.96 -18.34
CA SER A 316 -4.22 -18.49 -19.46
C SER A 316 -3.02 -19.39 -19.71
N LEU A 317 -2.38 -19.93 -18.65
CA LEU A 317 -1.27 -20.87 -18.76
C LEU A 317 -1.68 -22.22 -19.40
N VAL A 318 -2.94 -22.63 -19.24
CA VAL A 318 -3.47 -23.88 -19.82
C VAL A 318 -3.72 -23.74 -21.31
N LYS A 319 -4.19 -22.57 -21.77
CA LYS A 319 -4.49 -22.29 -23.19
C LYS A 319 -3.25 -22.23 -24.07
N ASP A 320 -2.14 -21.77 -23.53
CA ASP A 320 -0.86 -21.66 -24.24
C ASP A 320 -0.23 -23.02 -24.60
N HIS A 321 -0.97 -24.15 -24.44
CA HIS A 321 -0.50 -25.50 -24.79
C HIS A 321 -0.05 -25.68 -26.24
N LYS A 322 -0.33 -24.74 -27.16
CA LYS A 322 0.26 -24.73 -28.50
C LYS A 322 1.74 -24.31 -28.50
N ILE A 323 2.18 -23.63 -27.45
CA ILE A 323 3.58 -23.25 -27.21
C ILE A 323 4.10 -24.16 -26.09
N LYS A 324 5.04 -25.04 -26.39
CA LYS A 324 5.64 -26.08 -25.51
C LYS A 324 6.39 -25.54 -24.27
N VAL A 325 5.97 -24.43 -23.68
CA VAL A 325 6.63 -23.86 -22.50
C VAL A 325 5.63 -23.81 -21.35
N HIS A 326 5.56 -24.90 -20.59
CA HIS A 326 5.07 -24.85 -19.22
C HIS A 326 5.85 -23.77 -18.48
N ASP A 327 5.19 -22.78 -17.93
CA ASP A 327 5.79 -21.86 -16.98
C ASP A 327 5.49 -22.32 -15.54
N PRO A 328 6.31 -23.22 -14.97
CA PRO A 328 6.07 -23.79 -13.64
C PRO A 328 6.20 -22.74 -12.55
N PHE A 329 7.00 -21.69 -12.76
CA PHE A 329 7.14 -20.59 -11.82
C PHE A 329 5.82 -19.83 -11.67
N MET A 330 5.20 -19.41 -12.78
CA MET A 330 3.92 -18.69 -12.73
C MET A 330 2.80 -19.54 -12.13
N ALA A 331 2.72 -20.81 -12.52
CA ALA A 331 1.74 -21.73 -11.95
C ALA A 331 1.91 -21.87 -10.43
N GLN A 332 3.14 -22.14 -9.96
CA GLN A 332 3.45 -22.27 -8.53
C GLN A 332 3.17 -20.98 -7.76
N HIS A 333 3.56 -19.83 -8.29
CA HIS A 333 3.33 -18.52 -7.67
C HIS A 333 1.83 -18.26 -7.50
N THR A 334 1.06 -18.43 -8.56
CA THR A 334 -0.39 -18.23 -8.55
C THR A 334 -1.12 -19.19 -7.60
N MET A 335 -0.69 -20.47 -7.56
CA MET A 335 -1.25 -21.46 -6.63
C MET A 335 -0.92 -21.12 -5.18
N SER A 336 0.29 -20.66 -4.88
CA SER A 336 0.70 -20.18 -3.55
C SER A 336 -0.16 -18.99 -3.11
N ASN A 337 -0.44 -18.06 -4.02
CA ASN A 337 -1.33 -16.92 -3.75
C ASN A 337 -2.74 -17.37 -3.40
N LEU A 338 -3.33 -18.27 -4.17
CA LEU A 338 -4.66 -18.80 -3.90
C LEU A 338 -4.73 -19.58 -2.58
N ALA A 339 -3.68 -20.33 -2.22
CA ALA A 339 -3.60 -21.01 -0.93
C ALA A 339 -3.58 -20.01 0.24
N SER A 340 -2.81 -18.93 0.14
CA SER A 340 -2.77 -17.86 1.14
C SER A 340 -4.11 -17.12 1.26
N ILE A 341 -4.76 -16.84 0.13
CA ILE A 341 -6.11 -16.27 0.11
C ILE A 341 -7.10 -17.17 0.83
N LYS A 342 -7.12 -18.47 0.53
CA LYS A 342 -8.03 -19.44 1.18
C LYS A 342 -7.88 -19.44 2.69
N GLN A 343 -6.64 -19.35 3.19
CA GLN A 343 -6.39 -19.28 4.63
C GLN A 343 -7.04 -18.03 5.25
N VAL A 344 -6.85 -16.87 4.67
CA VAL A 344 -7.42 -15.61 5.17
C VAL A 344 -8.95 -15.63 5.08
N VAL A 345 -9.49 -16.10 3.96
CA VAL A 345 -10.94 -16.18 3.74
C VAL A 345 -11.61 -17.13 4.73
N SER A 346 -10.94 -18.22 5.12
CA SER A 346 -11.44 -19.12 6.16
C SER A 346 -11.55 -18.44 7.53
N ASP A 347 -10.64 -17.52 7.84
CA ASP A 347 -10.67 -16.73 9.08
C ASP A 347 -11.78 -15.65 9.07
N MET A 348 -12.34 -15.33 7.90
CA MET A 348 -13.40 -14.31 7.72
C MET A 348 -14.84 -14.88 7.86
N GLU A 349 -15.02 -16.18 7.95
CA GLU A 349 -16.31 -16.88 7.75
C GLU A 349 -17.46 -16.34 8.63
N ASN A 350 -17.18 -15.86 9.83
CA ASN A 350 -18.21 -15.44 10.79
C ASN A 350 -18.63 -13.96 10.66
N PHE A 351 -17.89 -13.14 9.92
CA PHE A 351 -18.04 -11.67 9.96
C PHE A 351 -18.87 -11.08 8.81
N LEU A 352 -19.08 -11.79 7.71
CA LEU A 352 -19.78 -11.28 6.53
C LEU A 352 -21.24 -11.73 6.43
N GLN A 353 -21.65 -12.72 7.24
CA GLN A 353 -23.00 -13.28 7.15
C GLN A 353 -24.11 -12.27 7.49
N GLU A 354 -23.83 -11.34 8.40
CA GLU A 354 -24.79 -10.32 8.86
C GLU A 354 -24.93 -9.15 7.89
N LEU A 355 -24.02 -9.00 6.91
CA LEU A 355 -23.95 -7.81 6.05
C LEU A 355 -24.77 -7.91 4.75
N GLY A 356 -25.44 -9.05 4.51
CA GLY A 356 -26.25 -9.25 3.29
C GLY A 356 -25.44 -9.15 1.99
N PHE A 357 -24.15 -9.49 2.04
CA PHE A 357 -23.22 -9.37 0.91
C PHE A 357 -23.64 -10.27 -0.27
N CYS A 358 -23.60 -9.75 -1.47
CA CYS A 358 -23.80 -10.50 -2.71
C CYS A 358 -22.97 -9.88 -3.83
N LEU A 359 -22.13 -10.69 -4.48
CA LEU A 359 -21.35 -10.29 -5.63
C LEU A 359 -21.55 -11.28 -6.77
N ASP A 360 -21.93 -10.76 -7.94
CA ASP A 360 -22.05 -11.56 -9.17
C ASP A 360 -20.66 -11.60 -9.86
N VAL A 361 -20.09 -12.79 -9.91
CA VAL A 361 -18.76 -13.04 -10.49
C VAL A 361 -18.74 -12.69 -11.98
N LYS A 362 -19.81 -13.06 -12.71
CA LYS A 362 -19.90 -12.77 -14.15
C LYS A 362 -19.92 -11.28 -14.46
N GLU A 363 -20.53 -10.48 -13.59
CA GLU A 363 -20.52 -9.01 -13.73
C GLU A 363 -19.13 -8.42 -13.42
N VAL A 364 -18.39 -8.97 -12.46
CA VAL A 364 -17.00 -8.54 -12.19
C VAL A 364 -16.12 -8.79 -13.41
N LEU A 365 -16.23 -9.98 -14.01
CA LEU A 365 -15.40 -10.39 -15.15
C LEU A 365 -15.66 -9.55 -16.42
N LYS A 366 -16.85 -8.97 -16.57
CA LYS A 366 -17.19 -8.09 -17.71
C LYS A 366 -16.64 -6.67 -17.55
N LYS A 367 -16.22 -6.26 -16.35
CA LYS A 367 -15.78 -4.87 -16.11
C LYS A 367 -14.40 -4.62 -16.72
N PRO A 368 -14.20 -3.51 -17.45
CA PRO A 368 -12.89 -3.16 -18.02
C PRO A 368 -11.78 -3.07 -16.97
N ASP A 369 -12.10 -2.63 -15.76
CA ASP A 369 -11.13 -2.48 -14.67
C ASP A 369 -10.61 -3.82 -14.17
N PHE A 370 -11.44 -4.87 -14.18
CA PHE A 370 -11.00 -6.24 -13.90
C PHE A 370 -9.98 -6.71 -14.95
N MET A 371 -10.21 -6.41 -16.21
CA MET A 371 -9.26 -6.75 -17.28
C MET A 371 -7.95 -5.99 -17.15
N LYS A 372 -7.99 -4.71 -16.76
CA LYS A 372 -6.78 -3.94 -16.45
C LYS A 372 -5.97 -4.63 -15.34
N LEU A 373 -6.64 -5.04 -14.25
CA LEU A 373 -6.01 -5.78 -13.15
C LEU A 373 -5.37 -7.08 -13.64
N CYS A 374 -6.08 -7.90 -14.41
CA CYS A 374 -5.56 -9.16 -14.95
C CYS A 374 -4.32 -8.95 -15.81
N ILE A 375 -4.33 -7.95 -16.70
CA ILE A 375 -3.19 -7.60 -17.55
C ILE A 375 -2.00 -7.14 -16.69
N ALA A 376 -2.23 -6.22 -15.76
CA ALA A 376 -1.19 -5.70 -14.87
C ALA A 376 -0.54 -6.81 -14.03
N MET A 377 -1.34 -7.73 -13.47
CA MET A 377 -0.83 -8.89 -12.74
C MET A 377 -0.04 -9.82 -13.66
N GLY A 378 -0.54 -10.13 -14.85
CA GLY A 378 0.17 -10.99 -15.79
C GLY A 378 1.52 -10.42 -16.21
N VAL A 379 1.60 -9.11 -16.45
CA VAL A 379 2.87 -8.40 -16.72
C VAL A 379 3.79 -8.47 -15.51
N THR A 380 3.27 -8.21 -14.31
CA THR A 380 4.04 -8.26 -13.06
C THR A 380 4.65 -9.64 -12.85
N TYR A 381 3.87 -10.72 -12.94
CA TYR A 381 4.34 -12.09 -12.69
C TYR A 381 5.38 -12.55 -13.72
N ARG A 382 5.24 -12.16 -15.00
CA ARG A 382 6.26 -12.46 -16.01
C ARG A 382 7.55 -11.70 -15.75
N ARG A 383 7.48 -10.44 -15.31
CA ARG A 383 8.68 -9.64 -14.93
C ARG A 383 9.34 -10.12 -13.66
N LEU A 384 8.64 -10.73 -12.71
CA LEU A 384 9.25 -11.39 -11.56
C LEU A 384 10.14 -12.57 -11.96
N ARG A 385 9.82 -13.25 -13.06
CA ARG A 385 10.62 -14.32 -13.62
C ARG A 385 11.77 -13.81 -14.50
N ASP A 386 11.50 -12.82 -15.34
CA ASP A 386 12.45 -12.22 -16.26
C ASP A 386 12.30 -10.71 -16.29
N GLU A 387 13.23 -10.02 -15.62
CA GLU A 387 13.20 -8.56 -15.49
C GLU A 387 13.25 -7.83 -16.85
N HIS A 388 13.90 -8.43 -17.83
CA HIS A 388 14.04 -7.87 -19.17
C HIS A 388 12.91 -8.27 -20.12
N TRP A 389 11.91 -8.98 -19.61
CA TRP A 389 10.77 -9.37 -20.43
C TRP A 389 10.08 -8.13 -20.99
N LYS A 390 10.22 -7.97 -22.31
CA LYS A 390 9.58 -6.89 -23.10
C LYS A 390 8.42 -7.49 -23.84
N HIS A 391 7.28 -6.90 -23.65
CA HIS A 391 6.04 -7.40 -24.21
C HIS A 391 5.64 -6.65 -25.47
N ASN A 392 5.29 -7.42 -26.51
CA ASN A 392 4.27 -7.05 -27.48
C ASN A 392 2.96 -7.72 -27.03
N PHE A 393 2.24 -7.15 -26.08
CA PHE A 393 0.92 -7.63 -25.74
C PHE A 393 -0.05 -7.16 -26.82
N ASP A 394 -0.55 -8.07 -27.58
CA ASP A 394 -1.77 -7.84 -28.32
C ASP A 394 -2.91 -7.94 -27.32
N THR A 395 -3.41 -6.77 -26.85
CA THR A 395 -4.53 -6.69 -25.93
C THR A 395 -5.81 -7.28 -26.49
N THR A 396 -5.82 -7.63 -27.79
CA THR A 396 -6.94 -8.28 -28.49
C THR A 396 -7.01 -9.79 -28.24
N GLU A 397 -5.96 -10.43 -27.68
CA GLU A 397 -5.93 -11.88 -27.43
C GLU A 397 -6.39 -12.28 -26.03
N VAL A 398 -6.65 -11.31 -25.13
CA VAL A 398 -7.10 -11.61 -23.76
C VAL A 398 -8.63 -11.74 -23.77
N ASP A 399 -9.11 -12.95 -24.09
CA ASP A 399 -10.54 -13.27 -24.04
C ASP A 399 -10.92 -13.94 -22.71
N CYS A 400 -11.76 -13.24 -21.94
CA CYS A 400 -12.40 -13.82 -20.76
C CYS A 400 -13.46 -14.87 -21.07
N GLY A 401 -13.83 -15.06 -22.33
CA GLY A 401 -14.94 -15.94 -22.73
C GLY A 401 -14.77 -17.36 -22.20
N ASP A 402 -13.60 -17.94 -22.40
CA ASP A 402 -13.35 -19.31 -21.93
C ASP A 402 -13.22 -19.41 -20.41
N PHE A 403 -12.71 -18.38 -19.73
CA PHE A 403 -12.71 -18.33 -18.26
C PHE A 403 -14.14 -18.22 -17.73
N LEU A 404 -15.00 -17.42 -18.39
CA LEU A 404 -16.43 -17.35 -18.09
C LEU A 404 -17.14 -18.71 -18.26
N HIS A 405 -16.76 -19.51 -19.25
CA HIS A 405 -17.28 -20.86 -19.46
C HIS A 405 -16.80 -21.87 -18.41
N SER A 406 -15.64 -21.65 -17.78
CA SER A 406 -15.14 -22.50 -16.70
C SER A 406 -15.84 -22.24 -15.36
N ILE A 407 -16.58 -21.13 -15.24
CA ILE A 407 -17.38 -20.80 -14.06
C ILE A 407 -18.81 -21.30 -14.27
N ASP A 408 -19.15 -22.42 -13.63
CA ASP A 408 -20.49 -22.97 -13.60
C ASP A 408 -21.48 -21.97 -12.98
N ASP A 409 -22.73 -22.02 -13.39
CA ASP A 409 -23.81 -21.19 -12.84
C ASP A 409 -24.00 -21.38 -11.34
N SER A 410 -23.62 -22.53 -10.78
CA SER A 410 -23.62 -22.82 -9.33
C SER A 410 -22.60 -22.00 -8.55
N CYS A 411 -21.51 -21.53 -9.19
CA CYS A 411 -20.43 -20.73 -8.63
C CYS A 411 -20.46 -19.25 -9.07
N GLY A 412 -21.50 -18.86 -9.83
CA GLY A 412 -21.60 -17.53 -10.43
C GLY A 412 -21.86 -16.39 -9.45
N LYS A 413 -22.21 -16.68 -8.20
CA LYS A 413 -22.45 -15.68 -7.15
C LYS A 413 -21.72 -16.04 -5.87
N VAL A 414 -21.11 -15.03 -5.25
CA VAL A 414 -20.43 -15.14 -3.95
C VAL A 414 -21.23 -14.35 -2.92
N TYR A 415 -21.77 -15.04 -1.93
CA TYR A 415 -22.50 -14.47 -0.81
C TYR A 415 -21.69 -14.50 0.49
N SER A 416 -20.70 -15.40 0.56
CA SER A 416 -19.93 -15.67 1.76
C SER A 416 -18.48 -16.03 1.44
N PRO A 417 -17.59 -15.95 2.43
CA PRO A 417 -16.22 -16.47 2.32
C PRO A 417 -16.16 -17.92 1.85
N ASN A 418 -17.08 -18.77 2.34
CA ASN A 418 -17.13 -20.17 1.96
C ASN A 418 -17.46 -20.38 0.46
N ASP A 419 -18.28 -19.51 -0.13
CA ASP A 419 -18.59 -19.59 -1.56
C ASP A 419 -17.36 -19.25 -2.41
N LEU A 420 -16.53 -18.28 -1.97
CA LEU A 420 -15.26 -17.98 -2.62
C LEU A 420 -14.29 -19.17 -2.54
N VAL A 421 -14.21 -19.84 -1.39
CA VAL A 421 -13.37 -21.05 -1.24
C VAL A 421 -13.85 -22.16 -2.17
N LYS A 422 -15.18 -22.37 -2.29
CA LYS A 422 -15.76 -23.35 -3.22
C LYS A 422 -15.41 -23.00 -4.68
N LEU A 423 -15.56 -21.74 -5.06
CA LEU A 423 -15.20 -21.26 -6.40
C LEU A 423 -13.72 -21.50 -6.72
N ILE A 424 -12.82 -21.12 -5.81
CA ILE A 424 -11.38 -21.36 -5.98
C ILE A 424 -11.09 -22.86 -6.13
N ASN A 425 -11.66 -23.68 -5.26
CA ASN A 425 -11.44 -25.14 -5.30
C ASN A 425 -11.97 -25.76 -6.60
N HIS A 426 -13.16 -25.36 -7.05
CA HIS A 426 -13.77 -25.88 -8.27
C HIS A 426 -12.86 -25.59 -9.48
N VAL A 427 -12.56 -24.33 -9.74
CA VAL A 427 -11.74 -23.92 -10.88
C VAL A 427 -10.31 -24.48 -10.78
N ALA A 428 -9.70 -24.48 -9.60
CA ALA A 428 -8.34 -25.00 -9.43
C ALA A 428 -8.27 -26.54 -9.57
N THR A 429 -9.33 -27.27 -9.21
CA THR A 429 -9.39 -28.73 -9.41
C THR A 429 -9.49 -29.09 -10.89
N ASP A 430 -10.34 -28.40 -11.62
CA ASP A 430 -10.49 -28.59 -13.08
C ASP A 430 -9.17 -28.31 -13.83
N LEU A 431 -8.45 -27.24 -13.40
CA LEU A 431 -7.14 -26.92 -13.95
C LEU A 431 -6.04 -27.86 -13.46
N GLY A 432 -6.08 -28.29 -12.19
CA GLY A 432 -5.11 -29.23 -11.59
C GLY A 432 -5.12 -30.60 -12.26
N ALA A 433 -6.29 -31.05 -12.76
CA ALA A 433 -6.41 -32.25 -13.55
C ALA A 433 -5.58 -32.16 -14.88
N ILE A 434 -5.34 -30.94 -15.37
CA ILE A 434 -4.56 -30.67 -16.58
C ILE A 434 -3.06 -30.60 -16.29
N PHE A 435 -2.65 -30.04 -15.12
CA PHE A 435 -1.23 -29.83 -14.78
C PHE A 435 -0.55 -31.06 -14.13
N GLY A 436 -1.29 -32.13 -13.73
CA GLY A 436 -0.78 -33.33 -13.09
C GLY A 436 -0.12 -33.03 -11.74
N GLU A 437 -0.78 -33.41 -10.63
CA GLU A 437 -0.25 -33.46 -9.26
C GLU A 437 0.39 -32.17 -8.67
N VAL A 438 -0.16 -31.00 -8.88
CA VAL A 438 0.11 -29.87 -7.99
C VAL A 438 -1.00 -29.80 -6.94
N LYS A 439 -0.75 -30.34 -5.74
CA LYS A 439 -1.69 -30.27 -4.60
C LYS A 439 -1.74 -28.83 -4.09
N LEU A 440 -2.97 -28.30 -4.02
CA LEU A 440 -3.33 -27.05 -3.29
C LEU A 440 -3.24 -27.27 -1.78
#